data_209e076d03f3117e5024da4c908b60d0
#
_entry.id   209e076d03f3117e5024da4c908b60d0
#
_cell.length_a   1.000
_cell.length_b   1.000
_cell.length_c   1.000
_cell.angle_alpha   90.00
_cell.angle_beta   90.00
_cell.angle_gamma   90.00
#
_symmetry.space_group_name_H-M   'P 1'
#
loop_
_entity.id
_entity.type
_entity.pdbx_description
1 polymer ?
#
loop_
_entity_poly.entity_id
_entity_poly.type
_entity_poly.pdbx_seq_one_letter_code
_entity_poly.pdbx_strand_id
1 'polypeptide(L)'
;MNFKVLLFKDSKCDLCKIMQQELMDNPPTANVTIIHVNRENCSTDAELYNVVYYPTIILMTEDNKIINRFEGFVDSKSIDINIKQYETECMV
;
A
#
# COMPACT_ATOMS: atom_id res chain seq x y z
N MET A 1 -0.53 15.06 8.51
CA MET A 1 -0.39 14.69 7.10
C MET A 1 -1.10 13.36 6.86
N ASN A 2 -1.88 13.27 5.80
CA ASN A 2 -2.63 12.05 5.46
C ASN A 2 -1.95 11.28 4.34
N PHE A 3 -2.04 9.96 4.39
CA PHE A 3 -1.41 9.08 3.43
C PHE A 3 -2.42 8.10 2.85
N LYS A 4 -2.10 7.53 1.71
CA LYS A 4 -2.88 6.48 1.06
C LYS A 4 -2.01 5.24 0.88
N VAL A 5 -2.63 4.08 1.08
CA VAL A 5 -2.01 2.79 0.76
C VAL A 5 -2.91 2.10 -0.25
N LEU A 6 -2.38 1.90 -1.46
CA LEU A 6 -3.08 1.13 -2.48
C LEU A 6 -2.67 -0.34 -2.32
N LEU A 7 -3.62 -1.18 -2.01
CA LEU A 7 -3.41 -2.62 -1.91
C LEU A 7 -3.94 -3.28 -3.17
N PHE A 8 -3.03 -3.62 -4.07
CA PHE A 8 -3.35 -4.36 -5.29
C PHE A 8 -3.42 -5.84 -4.98
N LYS A 9 -4.57 -6.44 -5.21
CA LYS A 9 -4.81 -7.85 -4.86
C LYS A 9 -5.56 -8.59 -5.95
N ASP A 10 -5.39 -9.92 -5.94
CA ASP A 10 -6.03 -10.84 -6.87
C ASP A 10 -6.81 -11.86 -6.03
N SER A 11 -8.02 -12.22 -6.46
CA SER A 11 -8.87 -13.17 -5.74
C SER A 11 -8.25 -14.56 -5.57
N LYS A 12 -7.32 -14.93 -6.46
CA LYS A 12 -6.63 -16.23 -6.43
C LYS A 12 -5.30 -16.18 -5.68
N CYS A 13 -4.98 -15.07 -5.05
CA CYS A 13 -3.70 -14.86 -4.40
C CYS A 13 -3.83 -15.08 -2.90
N ASP A 14 -3.26 -16.16 -2.38
CA ASP A 14 -3.29 -16.45 -0.95
C ASP A 14 -2.48 -15.44 -0.15
N LEU A 15 -1.34 -15.01 -0.67
CA LEU A 15 -0.52 -14.00 -0.02
C LEU A 15 -1.24 -12.65 0.09
N CYS A 16 -2.12 -12.35 -0.86
CA CYS A 16 -2.95 -11.15 -0.81
C CYS A 16 -3.90 -11.17 0.39
N LYS A 17 -4.45 -12.36 0.70
CA LYS A 17 -5.33 -12.53 1.86
C LYS A 17 -4.55 -12.32 3.15
N ILE A 18 -3.33 -12.83 3.21
CA ILE A 18 -2.44 -12.66 4.37
C ILE A 18 -2.10 -11.18 4.54
N MET A 19 -1.80 -10.50 3.46
CA MET A 19 -1.49 -9.06 3.48
C MET A 19 -2.69 -8.23 3.94
N GLN A 20 -3.87 -8.53 3.43
CA GLN A 20 -5.09 -7.86 3.86
C GLN A 20 -5.34 -8.08 5.35
N GLN A 21 -5.14 -9.30 5.84
CA GLN A 21 -5.31 -9.63 7.25
C GLN A 21 -4.31 -8.87 8.13
N GLU A 22 -3.08 -8.73 7.67
CA GLU A 22 -2.06 -7.94 8.38
C GLU A 22 -2.51 -6.49 8.59
N LEU A 23 -3.04 -5.87 7.55
CA LEU A 23 -3.51 -4.49 7.64
C LEU A 23 -4.75 -4.35 8.54
N MET A 24 -5.57 -5.39 8.63
CA MET A 24 -6.74 -5.40 9.52
C MET A 24 -6.35 -5.62 10.98
N ASP A 25 -5.42 -6.53 11.24
CA ASP A 25 -5.00 -6.90 12.59
C ASP A 25 -4.04 -5.87 13.20
N ASN A 26 -3.19 -5.28 12.36
CA ASN A 26 -2.16 -4.33 12.77
C ASN A 26 -2.24 -3.08 11.90
N PRO A 27 -3.30 -2.27 12.03
CA PRO A 27 -3.43 -1.09 11.17
C PRO A 27 -2.27 -0.11 11.40
N PRO A 28 -1.80 0.55 10.33
CA PRO A 28 -0.77 1.58 10.47
C PRO A 28 -1.17 2.64 11.49
N THR A 29 -0.22 3.15 12.25
CA THR A 29 -0.48 4.12 13.31
C THR A 29 -0.68 5.54 12.79
N ALA A 30 -0.18 5.83 11.59
CA ALA A 30 -0.38 7.13 10.96
C ALA A 30 -1.79 7.25 10.35
N ASN A 31 -2.17 8.46 9.95
CA ASN A 31 -3.43 8.69 9.24
C ASN A 31 -3.34 8.13 7.83
N VAL A 32 -3.74 6.88 7.66
CA VAL A 32 -3.62 6.15 6.40
C VAL A 32 -4.99 5.67 5.96
N THR A 33 -5.33 5.94 4.71
CA THR A 33 -6.51 5.38 4.06
C THR A 33 -6.06 4.20 3.21
N ILE A 34 -6.62 3.03 3.46
CA ILE A 34 -6.30 1.83 2.68
C ILE A 34 -7.31 1.70 1.56
N ILE A 35 -6.83 1.67 0.33
CA ILE A 35 -7.67 1.55 -0.86
C ILE A 35 -7.40 0.18 -1.47
N HIS A 36 -8.44 -0.64 -1.54
CA HIS A 36 -8.35 -1.98 -2.12
C HIS A 36 -8.56 -1.93 -3.62
N VAL A 37 -7.59 -2.43 -4.37
CA VAL A 37 -7.63 -2.44 -5.82
C VAL A 37 -7.63 -3.90 -6.28
N ASN A 38 -8.79 -4.41 -6.67
CA ASN A 38 -8.92 -5.79 -7.14
C ASN A 38 -8.59 -5.88 -8.62
N ARG A 39 -7.71 -6.80 -8.96
CA ARG A 39 -7.31 -7.03 -10.35
C ARG A 39 -8.49 -7.22 -11.28
N GLU A 40 -9.50 -7.96 -10.83
CA GLU A 40 -10.67 -8.29 -11.63
C GLU A 40 -11.50 -7.07 -12.00
N ASN A 41 -11.50 -6.04 -11.15
CA ASN A 41 -12.34 -4.85 -11.30
C ASN A 41 -11.56 -3.63 -11.75
N CYS A 42 -10.25 -3.60 -11.56
CA CYS A 42 -9.43 -2.40 -11.72
C CYS A 42 -8.15 -2.69 -12.52
N SER A 43 -8.26 -3.39 -13.64
CA SER A 43 -7.10 -3.73 -14.48
C SER A 43 -6.39 -2.47 -15.02
N THR A 44 -7.13 -1.41 -15.27
CA THR A 44 -6.55 -0.13 -15.73
C THR A 44 -5.61 0.47 -14.68
N ASP A 45 -5.98 0.38 -13.40
CA ASP A 45 -5.13 0.89 -12.33
C ASP A 45 -3.84 0.06 -12.22
N ALA A 46 -3.91 -1.24 -12.38
CA ALA A 46 -2.74 -2.10 -12.38
C ALA A 46 -1.78 -1.73 -13.51
N GLU A 47 -2.30 -1.42 -14.69
CA GLU A 47 -1.49 -0.97 -15.82
C GLU A 47 -0.86 0.39 -15.55
N LEU A 48 -1.63 1.32 -14.98
CA LEU A 48 -1.17 2.67 -14.68
C LEU A 48 0.04 2.67 -13.73
N TYR A 49 0.03 1.77 -12.73
CA TYR A 49 1.10 1.66 -11.76
C TYR A 49 2.11 0.54 -12.07
N ASN A 50 2.01 -0.07 -13.23
CA ASN A 50 2.89 -1.18 -13.66
C ASN A 50 2.91 -2.33 -12.64
N VAL A 51 1.75 -2.71 -12.14
CA VAL A 51 1.62 -3.80 -11.18
C VAL A 51 1.58 -5.13 -11.93
N VAL A 52 2.59 -5.97 -11.71
CA VAL A 52 2.70 -7.29 -12.32
C VAL A 52 2.70 -8.42 -11.29
N TYR A 53 2.96 -8.12 -10.03
CA TYR A 53 2.96 -9.09 -8.93
C TYR A 53 1.88 -8.74 -7.93
N TYR A 54 1.34 -9.76 -7.25
CA TYR A 54 0.30 -9.58 -6.23
C TYR A 54 0.71 -10.30 -4.95
N PRO A 55 0.54 -9.68 -3.77
CA PRO A 55 0.08 -8.31 -3.62
C PRO A 55 1.16 -7.29 -3.97
N THR A 56 0.75 -6.12 -4.40
CA THR A 56 1.62 -4.95 -4.49
C THR A 56 1.00 -3.86 -3.64
N ILE A 57 1.83 -3.24 -2.81
CA ILE A 57 1.41 -2.16 -1.92
C ILE A 57 2.12 -0.89 -2.36
N ILE A 58 1.35 0.15 -2.63
CA ILE A 58 1.92 1.45 -2.99
C ILE A 58 1.54 2.44 -1.91
N LEU A 59 2.56 2.97 -1.23
CA LEU A 59 2.39 4.01 -0.23
C LEU A 59 2.55 5.36 -0.90
N MET A 60 1.58 6.24 -0.70
CA MET A 60 1.61 7.55 -1.34
C MET A 60 1.02 8.63 -0.43
N THR A 61 1.32 9.87 -0.76
CA THR A 61 0.74 11.03 -0.10
C THR A 61 -0.71 11.21 -0.53
N GLU A 62 -1.43 12.07 0.18
CA GLU A 62 -2.82 12.40 -0.14
C GLU A 62 -2.95 12.97 -1.57
N ASP A 63 -1.94 13.69 -2.05
CA ASP A 63 -1.91 14.27 -3.39
C ASP A 63 -1.22 13.38 -4.43
N ASN A 64 -1.20 12.06 -4.14
CA ASN A 64 -0.78 11.02 -5.09
C ASN A 64 0.71 10.96 -5.42
N LYS A 65 1.55 11.50 -4.56
CA LYS A 65 3.00 11.35 -4.70
C LYS A 65 3.41 9.99 -4.11
N ILE A 66 4.06 9.16 -4.91
CA ILE A 66 4.50 7.84 -4.46
C ILE A 66 5.69 7.98 -3.52
N ILE A 67 5.56 7.42 -2.32
CA ILE A 67 6.63 7.38 -1.32
C ILE A 67 7.47 6.12 -1.51
N ASN A 68 6.81 4.98 -1.63
CA ASN A 68 7.46 3.69 -1.81
C ASN A 68 6.47 2.66 -2.33
N ARG A 69 6.99 1.58 -2.91
CA ARG A 69 6.15 0.45 -3.32
C ARG A 69 6.81 -0.85 -2.84
N PHE A 70 5.97 -1.79 -2.48
CA PHE A 70 6.39 -3.10 -1.98
C PHE A 70 5.73 -4.18 -2.82
N GLU A 71 6.53 -5.08 -3.36
CA GLU A 71 6.01 -6.24 -4.09
C GLU A 71 6.07 -7.46 -3.18
N GLY A 72 4.91 -8.08 -2.93
CA GLY A 72 4.78 -9.15 -1.97
C GLY A 72 4.34 -8.63 -0.61
N PHE A 73 4.51 -9.47 0.42
CA PHE A 73 4.09 -9.13 1.78
C PHE A 73 4.98 -8.06 2.41
N VAL A 74 4.35 -7.09 3.07
CA VAL A 74 5.04 -6.11 3.90
C VAL A 74 4.24 -5.94 5.19
N ASP A 75 4.91 -5.88 6.33
CA ASP A 75 4.21 -5.68 7.60
C ASP A 75 3.85 -4.19 7.80
N SER A 76 2.85 -3.94 8.63
CA SER A 76 2.39 -2.58 8.91
C SER A 76 3.45 -1.70 9.54
N LYS A 77 4.34 -2.32 10.33
CA LYS A 77 5.43 -1.60 10.96
C LYS A 77 6.39 -0.99 9.93
N SER A 78 6.66 -1.72 8.85
CA SER A 78 7.49 -1.21 7.76
C SER A 78 6.84 -0.04 7.05
N ILE A 79 5.52 -0.09 6.88
CA ILE A 79 4.76 1.03 6.32
C ILE A 79 4.90 2.26 7.21
N ASP A 80 4.73 2.11 8.52
CA ASP A 80 4.89 3.21 9.48
C ASP A 80 6.29 3.80 9.45
N ILE A 81 7.32 2.96 9.35
CA ILE A 81 8.71 3.42 9.27
C ILE A 81 8.92 4.29 8.03
N ASN A 82 8.38 3.86 6.89
CA ASN A 82 8.48 4.62 5.64
C ASN A 82 7.77 5.98 5.75
N ILE A 83 6.61 6.01 6.40
CA ILE A 83 5.87 7.25 6.63
C ILE A 83 6.69 8.21 7.50
N LYS A 84 7.27 7.72 8.60
CA LYS A 84 8.08 8.53 9.49
C LYS A 84 9.31 9.09 8.80
N GLN A 85 9.97 8.29 7.98
CA GLN A 85 11.12 8.75 7.20
C GLN A 85 10.72 9.86 6.24
N TYR A 86 9.61 9.68 5.55
CA TYR A 86 9.11 10.70 4.63
C TYR A 86 8.78 12.01 5.35
N GLU A 87 8.08 11.93 6.48
CA GLU A 87 7.74 13.11 7.28
C GLU A 87 8.99 13.84 7.77
N THR A 88 9.99 13.09 8.21
CA THR A 88 11.26 13.66 8.67
C THR A 88 11.98 14.38 7.53
N GLU A 89 12.04 13.79 6.36
CA GLU A 89 12.70 14.37 5.19
C GLU A 89 11.98 15.64 4.71
N CYS A 90 10.65 15.66 4.78
CA CYS A 90 9.88 16.82 4.35
C CYS A 90 9.92 17.98 5.34
N MET A 91 10.36 17.76 6.55
CA MET A 91 10.44 18.79 7.59
C MET A 91 11.80 19.52 7.60
N VAL A 92 12.71 19.14 6.75
CA VAL A 92 14.04 19.73 6.67
C VAL A 92 14.08 20.92 5.73
#